data_72923ab3e1d54f27af37de33e0e14d60
#
_entry.id   72923ab3e1d54f27af37de33e0e14d60
#
_cell.length_a   1.000
_cell.length_b   1.000
_cell.length_c   1.000
_cell.angle_alpha   90.00
_cell.angle_beta   90.00
_cell.angle_gamma   90.00
#
_symmetry.space_group_name_H-M   'P 1'
#
loop_
_entity.id
_entity.type
_entity.pdbx_description
1 polymer ?
#
loop_
_entity_poly.entity_id
_entity_poly.type
_entity_poly.pdbx_seq_one_letter_code
_entity_poly.pdbx_strand_id
1 'polypeptide(L)'
;MAVQKGATPEERMVAVLRWFIGTLKGQYTSRNTSMGSEKKPLNPVLGEVFYGNWPDTDNQGETTLVSEQVSHHPPITAYYLEN
;
A
#
# COMPACT_ATOMS: atom_id res chain seq x y z
N MET A 1 13.48 -1.40 3.73
CA MET A 1 12.62 -0.66 4.65
C MET A 1 13.40 -0.18 5.87
N ALA A 2 13.03 0.96 6.42
CA ALA A 2 13.73 1.54 7.57
C ALA A 2 13.65 0.67 8.84
N VAL A 3 12.63 -0.17 8.98
CA VAL A 3 12.41 -1.00 10.17
C VAL A 3 13.58 -1.94 10.43
N GLN A 4 14.06 -2.60 9.39
CA GLN A 4 15.13 -3.60 9.54
C GLN A 4 16.50 -2.99 9.75
N LYS A 5 16.61 -1.67 9.61
CA LYS A 5 17.88 -0.96 9.81
C LYS A 5 18.10 -0.51 11.25
N GLY A 6 17.11 -0.70 12.12
CA GLY A 6 17.26 -0.35 13.53
C GLY A 6 18.29 -1.20 14.22
N ALA A 7 19.23 -0.58 14.92
CA ALA A 7 20.33 -1.26 15.59
C ALA A 7 19.88 -1.96 16.87
N THR A 8 18.84 -1.47 17.52
CA THR A 8 18.32 -2.03 18.78
C THR A 8 16.84 -2.40 18.63
N PRO A 9 16.31 -3.28 19.50
CA PRO A 9 14.89 -3.57 19.50
C PRO A 9 14.00 -2.34 19.63
N GLU A 10 14.42 -1.36 20.46
CA GLU A 10 13.66 -0.12 20.66
C GLU A 10 13.63 0.70 19.37
N GLU A 11 14.76 0.79 18.68
CA GLU A 11 14.82 1.53 17.40
C GLU A 11 13.94 0.87 16.35
N ARG A 12 13.93 -0.46 16.31
CA ARG A 12 13.06 -1.18 15.38
C ARG A 12 11.59 -0.98 15.72
N MET A 13 11.24 -0.95 17.02
CA MET A 13 9.87 -0.67 17.44
C MET A 13 9.43 0.73 17.03
N VAL A 14 10.28 1.74 17.23
CA VAL A 14 9.99 3.12 16.80
C VAL A 14 9.81 3.17 15.29
N ALA A 15 10.63 2.45 14.54
CA ALA A 15 10.52 2.40 13.09
C ALA A 15 9.19 1.77 12.64
N VAL A 16 8.75 0.72 13.31
CA VAL A 16 7.45 0.09 13.05
C VAL A 16 6.32 1.07 13.34
N LEU A 17 6.41 1.77 14.45
CA LEU A 17 5.39 2.76 14.83
C LEU A 17 5.31 3.86 13.78
N ARG A 18 6.45 4.36 13.33
CA ARG A 18 6.52 5.38 12.27
C ARG A 18 5.90 4.86 10.97
N TRP A 19 6.24 3.65 10.59
CA TRP A 19 5.68 3.02 9.41
C TRP A 19 4.15 2.90 9.52
N PHE A 20 3.66 2.42 10.65
CA PHE A 20 2.23 2.25 10.87
C PHE A 20 1.48 3.58 10.78
N ILE A 21 1.99 4.61 11.46
CA ILE A 21 1.37 5.94 11.40
C ILE A 21 1.36 6.47 9.98
N GLY A 22 2.44 6.23 9.22
CA GLY A 22 2.52 6.62 7.82
C GLY A 22 1.45 5.94 6.97
N THR A 23 1.12 4.68 7.26
CA THR A 23 0.07 3.98 6.50
C THR A 23 -1.31 4.56 6.74
N LEU A 24 -1.54 5.15 7.92
CA LEU A 24 -2.83 5.75 8.25
C LEU A 24 -3.12 7.00 7.40
N LYS A 25 -2.10 7.68 6.93
CA LYS A 25 -2.29 8.86 6.10
C LYS A 25 -3.16 8.56 4.89
N GLY A 26 -2.93 7.45 4.21
CA GLY A 26 -3.73 7.05 3.07
C GLY A 26 -5.19 6.85 3.41
N GLN A 27 -5.48 6.41 4.62
CA GLN A 27 -6.85 6.20 5.07
C GLN A 27 -7.62 7.51 5.24
N TYR A 28 -6.94 8.58 5.62
CA TYR A 28 -7.57 9.86 5.89
C TYR A 28 -7.55 10.82 4.70
N THR A 29 -6.60 10.67 3.79
CA THR A 29 -6.41 11.62 2.69
C THR A 29 -6.82 11.12 1.33
N SER A 30 -6.91 9.80 1.13
CA SER A 30 -7.25 9.22 -0.17
C SER A 30 -8.69 9.48 -0.59
N ARG A 31 -9.54 9.86 0.34
CA ARG A 31 -10.94 10.21 0.08
C ARG A 31 -11.10 11.71 0.13
N ASN A 32 -10.48 12.37 -0.81
CA ASN A 32 -10.47 13.82 -0.83
C ASN A 32 -11.83 14.36 -1.25
N THR A 33 -12.35 15.30 -0.45
CA THR A 33 -13.64 15.93 -0.70
C THR A 33 -13.65 16.79 -1.96
N SER A 34 -12.51 17.28 -2.41
CA SER A 34 -12.43 18.10 -3.61
C SER A 34 -12.88 17.36 -4.88
N MET A 35 -12.86 16.04 -4.85
CA MET A 35 -13.31 15.19 -5.95
C MET A 35 -14.65 14.53 -5.68
N GLY A 36 -15.31 14.87 -4.59
CA GLY A 36 -16.54 14.20 -4.18
C GLY A 36 -16.32 12.75 -3.79
N SER A 37 -15.12 12.40 -3.37
CA SER A 37 -14.72 11.03 -3.17
C SER A 37 -14.86 10.54 -1.73
N GLU A 38 -15.83 11.06 -1.00
CA GLU A 38 -16.17 10.52 0.32
C GLU A 38 -16.82 9.14 0.23
N LYS A 39 -17.26 8.77 -0.96
CA LYS A 39 -17.86 7.45 -1.18
C LYS A 39 -16.77 6.37 -1.13
N LYS A 40 -17.10 5.26 -0.47
CA LYS A 40 -16.21 4.09 -0.47
C LYS A 40 -16.05 3.59 -1.91
N PRO A 41 -14.84 3.17 -2.30
CA PRO A 41 -14.67 2.55 -3.60
C PRO A 41 -15.47 1.25 -3.68
N LEU A 42 -15.85 0.90 -4.89
CA LEU A 42 -16.51 -0.38 -5.13
C LEU A 42 -15.49 -1.52 -4.96
N ASN A 43 -15.98 -2.69 -4.56
CA ASN A 43 -15.14 -3.87 -4.55
C ASN A 43 -14.76 -4.23 -5.99
N PRO A 44 -13.52 -4.70 -6.22
CA PRO A 44 -13.13 -5.13 -7.55
C PRO A 44 -13.90 -6.36 -7.98
N VAL A 45 -14.10 -6.51 -9.27
CA VAL A 45 -14.74 -7.71 -9.83
C VAL A 45 -13.71 -8.82 -9.97
N LEU A 46 -14.19 -10.05 -10.01
CA LEU A 46 -13.32 -11.21 -10.20
C LEU A 46 -12.50 -11.06 -11.48
N GLY A 47 -11.18 -11.25 -11.37
CA GLY A 47 -10.26 -11.10 -12.49
C GLY A 47 -9.83 -9.67 -12.78
N GLU A 48 -10.32 -8.68 -12.05
CA GLU A 48 -9.87 -7.31 -12.21
C GLU A 48 -8.39 -7.20 -11.80
N VAL A 49 -7.59 -6.60 -12.68
CA VAL A 49 -6.14 -6.50 -12.50
C VAL A 49 -5.76 -5.03 -12.43
N PHE A 50 -4.86 -4.71 -11.50
CA PHE A 50 -4.28 -3.37 -11.37
C PHE A 50 -2.76 -3.48 -11.44
N TYR A 51 -2.15 -2.62 -12.24
CA TYR A 51 -0.70 -2.51 -12.38
C TYR A 51 -0.24 -1.16 -11.84
N GLY A 52 0.75 -1.18 -10.98
CA GLY A 52 1.34 0.04 -10.42
C GLY A 52 2.85 0.04 -10.57
N ASN A 53 3.43 1.23 -10.61
CA ASN A 53 4.86 1.38 -10.69
C ASN A 53 5.29 2.62 -9.92
N TRP A 54 6.34 2.47 -9.11
CA TRP A 54 7.02 3.59 -8.46
C TRP A 54 8.41 3.68 -9.05
N PRO A 55 8.70 4.71 -9.85
CA PRO A 55 10.04 4.88 -10.44
C PRO A 55 11.09 5.08 -9.38
N ASP A 56 12.33 4.79 -9.73
CA ASP A 56 13.46 5.02 -8.85
C ASP A 56 13.75 6.52 -8.76
N THR A 57 13.25 7.17 -7.71
CA THR A 57 13.49 8.60 -7.49
C THR A 57 14.50 8.88 -6.38
N ASP A 58 14.74 7.91 -5.48
CA ASP A 58 15.57 8.08 -4.30
C ASP A 58 16.66 7.05 -4.19
N ASN A 59 17.11 6.47 -5.30
CA ASN A 59 18.09 5.38 -5.32
C ASN A 59 17.67 4.16 -4.52
N GLN A 60 16.37 3.97 -4.35
CA GLN A 60 15.83 2.79 -3.64
C GLN A 60 15.35 1.70 -4.60
N GLY A 61 15.53 1.93 -5.91
CA GLY A 61 15.09 1.01 -6.95
C GLY A 61 13.66 1.26 -7.38
N GLU A 62 13.33 0.73 -8.54
CA GLU A 62 11.98 0.77 -9.06
C GLU A 62 11.13 -0.29 -8.39
N THR A 63 9.93 0.06 -7.98
CA THR A 63 8.99 -0.88 -7.37
C THR A 63 7.81 -1.08 -8.30
N THR A 64 7.48 -2.33 -8.60
CA THR A 64 6.31 -2.68 -9.40
C THR A 64 5.31 -3.44 -8.57
N LEU A 65 4.04 -3.20 -8.84
CA LEU A 65 2.92 -3.86 -8.17
C LEU A 65 1.98 -4.44 -9.20
N VAL A 66 1.59 -5.68 -8.99
CA VAL A 66 0.48 -6.29 -9.71
C VAL A 66 -0.52 -6.80 -8.69
N SER A 67 -1.78 -6.47 -8.85
CA SER A 67 -2.84 -7.01 -8.01
C SER A 67 -3.96 -7.57 -8.85
N GLU A 68 -4.60 -8.61 -8.36
CA GLU A 68 -5.71 -9.27 -9.05
C GLU A 68 -6.74 -9.71 -8.03
N GLN A 69 -8.01 -9.51 -8.36
CA GLN A 69 -9.09 -10.04 -7.56
C GLN A 69 -9.28 -11.51 -7.90
N VAL A 70 -8.86 -12.37 -6.99
CA VAL A 70 -8.83 -13.82 -7.22
C VAL A 70 -10.06 -14.54 -6.68
N SER A 71 -10.84 -13.88 -5.84
CA SER A 71 -12.11 -14.40 -5.32
C SER A 71 -13.06 -13.24 -5.05
N HIS A 72 -14.37 -13.47 -5.24
CA HIS A 72 -15.37 -12.43 -4.98
C HIS A 72 -16.22 -12.75 -3.76
N HIS A 73 -16.47 -14.01 -3.51
CA HIS A 73 -17.19 -14.46 -2.32
C HIS A 73 -16.43 -15.60 -1.65
N PRO A 74 -15.58 -15.30 -0.65
CA PRO A 74 -15.30 -13.99 -0.06
C PRO A 74 -14.44 -13.11 -0.98
N PRO A 75 -14.50 -11.77 -0.84
CA PRO A 75 -13.64 -10.90 -1.64
C PRO A 75 -12.18 -11.03 -1.21
N ILE A 76 -11.33 -11.46 -2.11
CA ILE A 76 -9.89 -11.67 -1.87
C ILE A 76 -9.11 -11.08 -3.02
N THR A 77 -8.17 -10.20 -2.68
CA THR A 77 -7.24 -9.62 -3.63
C THR A 77 -5.86 -10.20 -3.37
N ALA A 78 -5.24 -10.75 -4.40
CA ALA A 78 -3.84 -11.16 -4.36
C ALA A 78 -2.99 -10.06 -4.99
N TYR A 79 -1.80 -9.83 -4.46
CA TYR A 79 -0.88 -8.86 -5.06
C TYR A 79 0.55 -9.32 -4.94
N TYR A 80 1.35 -8.84 -5.88
CA TYR A 80 2.78 -9.13 -5.96
C TYR A 80 3.53 -7.81 -6.08
N LEU A 81 4.51 -7.62 -5.22
CA LEU A 81 5.39 -6.45 -5.22
C LEU A 81 6.81 -6.91 -5.53
N GLU A 82 7.47 -6.18 -6.43
CA GLU A 82 8.86 -6.43 -6.79
C GLU A 82 9.64 -5.12 -6.79
N ASN A 83 10.80 -5.17 -6.15
CA ASN A 83 11.71 -4.02 -6.11
C ASN A 83 13.08 -4.43 -6.67
#